data_ef681fc337d7b5be31cb59bdff5363e1
#
_entry.id   ef681fc337d7b5be31cb59bdff5363e1
#
_cell.length_a   1.000
_cell.length_b   1.000
_cell.length_c   1.000
_cell.angle_alpha   90.00
_cell.angle_beta   90.00
_cell.angle_gamma   90.00
#
_symmetry.space_group_name_H-M   'P 1'
#
loop_
_entity.id
_entity.type
_entity.pdbx_description
1 polymer ?
#
loop_
_entity_poly.entity_id
_entity_poly.type
_entity_poly.pdbx_seq_one_letter_code
_entity_poly.pdbx_strand_id
1 'polypeptide(L)'
;MLVWFQDEARFGQRNTTTKIWAEKGTRPRAVQQQQFEYAYLFGAVCINTGEAEAIVSPLSNMEAMTKHLELISTATPRGKHSVVIMDQASWHQTHLANHFKNITIIHIPPYSPELNPIEQVWQWLRQYKLANRCFENYKDIVNSVCNAWNSFCEDKRRVQSLCFRDWTRLVS
;
A
#
# COMPACT_ATOMS: atom_id res chain seq x y z
N MET A 1 -18.97 3.71 -10.57
CA MET A 1 -18.12 4.31 -9.54
C MET A 1 -17.11 3.26 -9.09
N LEU A 2 -15.85 3.64 -8.86
CA LEU A 2 -14.80 2.77 -8.29
C LEU A 2 -14.43 3.33 -6.92
N VAL A 3 -14.20 2.45 -5.94
CA VAL A 3 -13.77 2.86 -4.61
C VAL A 3 -12.39 2.30 -4.37
N TRP A 4 -11.44 3.21 -4.15
CA TRP A 4 -10.05 2.92 -3.86
C TRP A 4 -9.73 3.20 -2.40
N PHE A 5 -8.97 2.34 -1.78
CA PHE A 5 -8.41 2.56 -0.46
C PHE A 5 -6.91 2.79 -0.61
N GLN A 6 -6.46 3.96 -0.19
CA GLN A 6 -5.08 4.43 -0.36
C GLN A 6 -4.41 4.63 0.99
N ASP A 7 -3.11 4.38 1.04
CA ASP A 7 -2.25 4.63 2.19
C ASP A 7 -0.76 4.57 1.78
N GLU A 8 0.15 4.94 2.68
CA GLU A 8 1.59 4.80 2.53
C GLU A 8 2.18 3.87 3.58
N ALA A 9 3.10 3.02 3.13
CA ALA A 9 3.93 2.22 4.00
C ALA A 9 5.41 2.51 3.79
N ARG A 10 6.15 2.59 4.90
CA ARG A 10 7.61 2.71 4.88
C ARG A 10 8.24 1.33 4.94
N PHE A 11 9.17 1.07 4.01
CA PHE A 11 9.99 -0.14 3.97
C PHE A 11 11.46 0.22 3.94
N GLY A 12 12.30 -0.55 4.63
CA GLY A 12 13.73 -0.23 4.66
C GLY A 12 14.53 -1.17 5.55
N GLN A 13 15.76 -0.76 5.82
CA GLN A 13 16.77 -1.56 6.51
C GLN A 13 16.41 -1.90 7.97
N ARG A 14 15.56 -1.13 8.63
CA ARG A 14 14.90 -1.57 9.87
C ARG A 14 13.76 -2.51 9.53
N ASN A 15 14.14 -3.76 9.25
CA ASN A 15 13.22 -4.78 8.81
C ASN A 15 12.28 -5.26 9.92
N THR A 16 11.12 -5.76 9.52
CA THR A 16 10.21 -6.49 10.41
C THR A 16 10.68 -7.94 10.51
N THR A 17 10.88 -8.42 11.73
CA THR A 17 11.12 -9.84 11.99
C THR A 17 9.78 -10.56 12.11
N THR A 18 9.65 -11.70 11.45
CA THR A 18 8.48 -12.58 11.60
C THR A 18 8.88 -13.95 12.09
N LYS A 19 7.88 -14.74 12.49
CA LYS A 19 8.10 -16.13 12.87
C LYS A 19 8.66 -16.92 11.69
N ILE A 20 9.70 -17.72 11.94
CA ILE A 20 10.27 -18.65 10.95
C ILE A 20 10.08 -20.07 11.46
N TRP A 21 9.91 -21.00 10.53
CA TRP A 21 9.90 -22.42 10.88
C TRP A 21 11.30 -22.86 11.27
N ALA A 22 11.40 -23.56 12.37
CA ALA A 22 12.65 -24.08 12.87
C ALA A 22 12.41 -25.43 13.57
N GLU A 23 13.46 -26.22 13.74
CA GLU A 23 13.41 -27.46 14.48
C GLU A 23 12.96 -27.21 15.94
N LYS A 24 12.09 -28.08 16.44
CA LYS A 24 11.56 -27.97 17.80
C LYS A 24 12.71 -27.97 18.84
N GLY A 25 12.73 -26.96 19.71
CA GLY A 25 13.76 -26.76 20.70
C GLY A 25 14.92 -25.87 20.29
N THR A 26 14.96 -25.41 19.01
CA THR A 26 15.97 -24.47 18.54
C THR A 26 15.48 -23.03 18.66
N ARG A 27 16.44 -22.07 18.77
CA ARG A 27 16.17 -20.62 18.69
C ARG A 27 16.78 -20.09 17.38
N PRO A 28 16.01 -20.04 16.29
CA PRO A 28 16.52 -19.49 15.04
C PRO A 28 16.87 -18.01 15.24
N ARG A 29 18.00 -17.58 14.65
CA ARG A 29 18.43 -16.18 14.67
C ARG A 29 17.92 -15.50 13.43
N ALA A 30 17.18 -14.40 13.58
CA ALA A 30 16.88 -13.49 12.48
C ALA A 30 17.92 -12.36 12.49
N VAL A 31 18.44 -12.02 11.31
CA VAL A 31 19.34 -10.89 11.17
C VAL A 31 18.52 -9.61 11.25
N GLN A 32 18.87 -8.71 12.15
CA GLN A 32 18.26 -7.40 12.26
C GLN A 32 19.27 -6.34 11.78
N GLN A 33 18.88 -5.61 10.75
CA GLN A 33 19.68 -4.53 10.20
C GLN A 33 19.39 -3.23 10.97
N GLN A 34 20.43 -2.46 11.30
CA GLN A 34 20.33 -1.23 12.11
C GLN A 34 20.52 0.05 11.28
N GLN A 35 20.69 -0.06 9.99
CA GLN A 35 20.85 1.08 9.08
C GLN A 35 19.52 1.80 8.86
N PHE A 36 19.56 2.99 8.21
CA PHE A 36 18.43 3.91 8.21
C PHE A 36 17.85 4.21 6.83
N GLU A 37 18.33 3.55 5.77
CA GLU A 37 17.75 3.76 4.44
C GLU A 37 16.35 3.15 4.36
N TYR A 38 15.45 3.89 3.74
CA TYR A 38 14.06 3.45 3.54
C TYR A 38 13.45 4.12 2.30
N ALA A 39 12.41 3.50 1.78
CA ALA A 39 11.54 4.04 0.75
C ALA A 39 10.07 4.00 1.22
N TYR A 40 9.27 4.90 0.69
CA TYR A 40 7.82 4.89 0.87
C TYR A 40 7.16 4.20 -0.33
N LEU A 41 6.24 3.30 -0.06
CA LEU A 41 5.33 2.74 -1.04
C LEU A 41 3.97 3.40 -0.83
N PHE A 42 3.56 4.24 -1.78
CA PHE A 42 2.19 4.70 -1.90
C PHE A 42 1.42 3.64 -2.64
N GLY A 43 0.37 3.11 -2.04
CA GLY A 43 -0.44 2.07 -2.66
C GLY A 43 -1.92 2.42 -2.60
N ALA A 44 -2.66 1.91 -3.56
CA ALA A 44 -4.11 1.97 -3.57
C ALA A 44 -4.67 0.67 -4.12
N VAL A 45 -5.77 0.21 -3.54
CA VAL A 45 -6.48 -1.01 -3.96
C VAL A 45 -7.95 -0.71 -4.22
N CYS A 46 -8.48 -1.21 -5.33
CA CYS A 46 -9.88 -1.20 -5.64
C CYS A 46 -10.48 -2.58 -5.35
N ILE A 47 -11.19 -2.71 -4.23
CA ILE A 47 -11.68 -4.02 -3.76
C ILE A 47 -12.65 -4.64 -4.77
N ASN A 48 -13.48 -3.82 -5.42
CA ASN A 48 -14.51 -4.31 -6.34
C ASN A 48 -13.92 -4.96 -7.60
N THR A 49 -12.81 -4.43 -8.11
CA THR A 49 -12.17 -4.91 -9.34
C THR A 49 -10.93 -5.76 -9.09
N GLY A 50 -10.33 -5.66 -7.90
CA GLY A 50 -9.04 -6.25 -7.57
C GLY A 50 -7.86 -5.54 -8.24
N GLU A 51 -8.09 -4.34 -8.79
CA GLU A 51 -7.03 -3.50 -9.33
C GLU A 51 -6.25 -2.82 -8.20
N ALA A 52 -4.98 -2.58 -8.44
CA ALA A 52 -4.10 -1.95 -7.49
C ALA A 52 -3.05 -1.11 -8.22
N GLU A 53 -2.80 0.09 -7.70
CA GLU A 53 -1.82 1.03 -8.23
C GLU A 53 -0.84 1.45 -7.15
N ALA A 54 0.43 1.62 -7.51
CA ALA A 54 1.43 2.09 -6.56
C ALA A 54 2.59 2.84 -7.19
N ILE A 55 3.23 3.68 -6.37
CA ILE A 55 4.54 4.26 -6.66
C ILE A 55 5.47 4.08 -5.47
N VAL A 56 6.77 3.97 -5.74
CA VAL A 56 7.81 4.02 -4.72
C VAL A 56 8.47 5.39 -4.76
N SER A 57 8.57 6.03 -3.61
CA SER A 57 9.14 7.38 -3.46
C SER A 57 10.16 7.43 -2.32
N PRO A 58 11.22 8.24 -2.42
CA PRO A 58 12.13 8.50 -1.31
C PRO A 58 11.49 9.35 -0.20
N LEU A 59 10.42 10.08 -0.51
CA LEU A 59 9.74 11.00 0.40
C LEU A 59 8.24 10.76 0.38
N SER A 60 7.60 10.94 1.54
CA SER A 60 6.14 11.07 1.63
C SER A 60 5.79 12.55 1.64
N ASN A 61 5.33 13.04 0.50
CA ASN A 61 4.98 14.44 0.29
C ASN A 61 3.83 14.59 -0.72
N MET A 62 3.39 15.82 -0.88
CA MET A 62 2.28 16.18 -1.76
C MET A 62 2.56 15.87 -3.25
N GLU A 63 3.82 16.00 -3.69
CA GLU A 63 4.21 15.69 -5.07
C GLU A 63 4.06 14.18 -5.37
N ALA A 64 4.58 13.32 -4.48
CA ALA A 64 4.43 11.87 -4.59
C ALA A 64 2.94 11.47 -4.57
N MET A 65 2.15 12.08 -3.66
CA MET A 65 0.71 11.85 -3.60
C MET A 65 0.00 12.25 -4.88
N THR A 66 0.34 13.42 -5.47
CA THR A 66 -0.24 13.86 -6.73
C THR A 66 0.07 12.87 -7.87
N LYS A 67 1.31 12.38 -7.95
CA LYS A 67 1.70 11.36 -8.93
C LYS A 67 0.94 10.04 -8.74
N HIS A 68 0.72 9.65 -7.50
CA HIS A 68 -0.07 8.46 -7.21
C HIS A 68 -1.54 8.63 -7.63
N LEU A 69 -2.16 9.78 -7.35
CA LEU A 69 -3.51 10.11 -7.83
C LEU A 69 -3.60 10.13 -9.36
N GLU A 70 -2.55 10.58 -10.06
CA GLU A 70 -2.47 10.55 -11.51
C GLU A 70 -2.56 9.11 -12.06
N LEU A 71 -1.89 8.15 -11.41
CA LEU A 71 -2.01 6.73 -11.77
C LEU A 71 -3.43 6.21 -11.57
N ILE A 72 -4.06 6.48 -10.43
CA ILE A 72 -5.44 6.08 -10.14
C ILE A 72 -6.40 6.72 -11.16
N SER A 73 -6.19 8.00 -11.49
CA SER A 73 -6.98 8.69 -12.51
C SER A 73 -6.87 8.03 -13.88
N THR A 74 -5.66 7.64 -14.26
CA THR A 74 -5.37 6.97 -15.54
C THR A 74 -5.94 5.54 -15.57
N ALA A 75 -5.86 4.81 -14.46
CA ALA A 75 -6.45 3.48 -14.32
C ALA A 75 -7.99 3.49 -14.28
N THR A 76 -8.59 4.67 -14.05
CA THR A 76 -10.05 4.83 -14.01
C THR A 76 -10.62 4.79 -15.42
N PRO A 77 -11.46 3.81 -15.79
CA PRO A 77 -12.02 3.69 -17.14
C PRO A 77 -12.81 4.94 -17.54
N ARG A 78 -12.79 5.24 -18.85
CA ARG A 78 -13.53 6.38 -19.40
C ARG A 78 -15.02 6.32 -19.02
N GLY A 79 -15.55 7.43 -18.53
CA GLY A 79 -16.95 7.54 -18.09
C GLY A 79 -17.20 6.98 -16.68
N LYS A 80 -16.16 6.52 -15.99
CA LYS A 80 -16.23 6.14 -14.57
C LYS A 80 -15.63 7.22 -13.69
N HIS A 81 -15.93 7.17 -12.41
CA HIS A 81 -15.42 8.07 -11.39
C HIS A 81 -14.84 7.26 -10.24
N SER A 82 -13.67 7.64 -9.74
CA SER A 82 -12.97 7.02 -8.62
C SER A 82 -13.11 7.84 -7.36
N VAL A 83 -13.57 7.22 -6.29
CA VAL A 83 -13.54 7.75 -4.93
C VAL A 83 -12.34 7.14 -4.24
N VAL A 84 -11.39 7.98 -3.81
CA VAL A 84 -10.17 7.57 -3.12
C VAL A 84 -10.34 7.85 -1.64
N ILE A 85 -10.38 6.79 -0.86
CA ILE A 85 -10.50 6.83 0.59
C ILE A 85 -9.09 6.75 1.19
N MET A 86 -8.72 7.69 2.05
CA MET A 86 -7.41 7.78 2.68
C MET A 86 -7.49 8.39 4.08
N ASP A 87 -6.43 8.34 4.84
CA ASP A 87 -6.33 9.01 6.12
C ASP A 87 -6.12 10.53 5.97
N GLN A 88 -5.93 11.23 7.10
CA GLN A 88 -5.75 12.68 7.16
C GLN A 88 -4.27 13.08 7.32
N ALA A 89 -3.34 12.38 6.70
CA ALA A 89 -1.95 12.84 6.68
C ALA A 89 -1.82 14.25 6.06
N SER A 90 -0.83 15.00 6.45
CA SER A 90 -0.67 16.42 6.06
C SER A 90 -0.55 16.63 4.55
N TRP A 91 -0.13 15.63 3.80
CA TRP A 91 -0.04 15.65 2.33
C TRP A 91 -1.29 15.06 1.63
N HIS A 92 -2.26 14.54 2.39
CA HIS A 92 -3.55 14.05 1.89
C HIS A 92 -4.57 15.21 1.83
N GLN A 93 -4.34 16.13 0.93
CA GLN A 93 -5.20 17.31 0.81
C GLN A 93 -6.33 17.07 -0.19
N THR A 94 -7.58 17.32 0.20
CA THR A 94 -8.76 17.14 -0.67
C THR A 94 -8.68 17.96 -1.96
N HIS A 95 -8.03 19.14 -1.91
CA HIS A 95 -7.87 19.99 -3.09
C HIS A 95 -7.02 19.37 -4.19
N LEU A 96 -6.20 18.33 -3.89
CA LEU A 96 -5.45 17.59 -4.92
C LEU A 96 -6.39 16.92 -5.93
N ALA A 97 -7.61 16.55 -5.51
CA ALA A 97 -8.62 16.02 -6.43
C ALA A 97 -9.02 17.02 -7.53
N ASN A 98 -8.86 18.33 -7.31
CA ASN A 98 -9.21 19.35 -8.28
C ASN A 98 -8.36 19.28 -9.57
N HIS A 99 -7.21 18.61 -9.52
CA HIS A 99 -6.38 18.36 -10.72
C HIS A 99 -6.94 17.25 -11.62
N PHE A 100 -7.94 16.47 -11.15
CA PHE A 100 -8.46 15.30 -11.84
C PHE A 100 -10.00 15.37 -11.96
N LYS A 101 -10.52 15.23 -13.17
CA LYS A 101 -11.97 15.28 -13.43
C LYS A 101 -12.74 14.05 -12.94
N ASN A 102 -12.03 12.96 -12.66
CA ASN A 102 -12.58 11.64 -12.35
C ASN A 102 -12.19 11.13 -10.97
N ILE A 103 -11.69 12.00 -10.07
CA ILE A 103 -11.31 11.64 -8.71
C ILE A 103 -12.06 12.51 -7.70
N THR A 104 -12.52 11.86 -6.63
CA THR A 104 -12.94 12.50 -5.37
C THR A 104 -12.17 11.88 -4.23
N ILE A 105 -11.64 12.70 -3.32
CA ILE A 105 -10.97 12.25 -2.10
C ILE A 105 -11.94 12.31 -0.93
N ILE A 106 -11.98 11.23 -0.14
CA ILE A 106 -12.72 11.15 1.12
C ILE A 106 -11.74 10.71 2.21
N HIS A 107 -11.74 11.44 3.32
CA HIS A 107 -10.92 11.08 4.48
C HIS A 107 -11.69 10.17 5.43
N ILE A 108 -11.00 9.13 5.92
CA ILE A 108 -11.48 8.36 7.07
C ILE A 108 -11.27 9.17 8.36
N PRO A 109 -12.02 8.86 9.44
CA PRO A 109 -11.80 9.49 10.75
C PRO A 109 -10.34 9.33 11.21
N PRO A 110 -9.80 10.31 11.97
CA PRO A 110 -8.48 10.17 12.55
C PRO A 110 -8.36 8.93 13.43
N TYR A 111 -7.16 8.33 13.44
CA TYR A 111 -6.83 7.16 14.29
C TYR A 111 -7.70 5.92 14.04
N SER A 112 -8.18 5.72 12.82
CA SER A 112 -9.05 4.60 12.46
C SER A 112 -8.44 3.72 11.35
N PRO A 113 -7.24 3.11 11.56
CA PRO A 113 -6.59 2.27 10.54
C PRO A 113 -7.41 1.03 10.20
N GLU A 114 -8.28 0.56 11.12
CA GLU A 114 -9.19 -0.56 10.90
C GLU A 114 -10.22 -0.28 9.77
N LEU A 115 -10.45 0.99 9.45
CA LEU A 115 -11.30 1.42 8.33
C LEU A 115 -10.53 1.50 7.00
N ASN A 116 -9.22 1.23 6.98
CA ASN A 116 -8.45 1.21 5.75
C ASN A 116 -7.97 -0.22 5.41
N PRO A 117 -8.66 -0.94 4.52
CA PRO A 117 -8.32 -2.33 4.19
C PRO A 117 -6.92 -2.53 3.61
N ILE A 118 -6.28 -1.50 3.08
CA ILE A 118 -4.92 -1.59 2.53
C ILE A 118 -3.87 -1.92 3.60
N GLU A 119 -4.16 -1.69 4.87
CA GLU A 119 -3.31 -2.11 5.98
C GLU A 119 -3.02 -3.62 5.96
N GLN A 120 -3.96 -4.43 5.45
CA GLN A 120 -3.76 -5.87 5.26
C GLN A 120 -2.74 -6.17 4.16
N VAL A 121 -2.66 -5.31 3.16
CA VAL A 121 -1.64 -5.42 2.10
C VAL A 121 -0.26 -5.17 2.68
N TRP A 122 -0.10 -4.13 3.50
CA TRP A 122 1.16 -3.86 4.20
C TRP A 122 1.60 -5.02 5.07
N GLN A 123 0.65 -5.60 5.81
CA GLN A 123 0.92 -6.77 6.63
C GLN A 123 1.36 -7.96 5.78
N TRP A 124 0.66 -8.23 4.66
CA TRP A 124 1.00 -9.31 3.74
C TRP A 124 2.41 -9.12 3.14
N LEU A 125 2.73 -7.91 2.64
CA LEU A 125 4.05 -7.60 2.07
C LEU A 125 5.16 -7.80 3.12
N ARG A 126 4.95 -7.30 4.35
CA ARG A 126 5.92 -7.46 5.43
C ARG A 126 6.12 -8.91 5.83
N GLN A 127 5.06 -9.72 5.89
CA GLN A 127 5.15 -11.10 6.35
C GLN A 127 5.68 -12.07 5.30
N TYR A 128 5.24 -11.93 4.05
CA TYR A 128 5.50 -12.95 3.03
C TYR A 128 6.60 -12.59 2.04
N LYS A 129 6.94 -11.32 1.89
CA LYS A 129 7.88 -10.88 0.87
C LYS A 129 9.10 -10.13 1.39
N LEU A 130 8.95 -9.35 2.45
CA LEU A 130 9.97 -8.42 2.94
C LEU A 130 10.46 -8.74 4.36
N ALA A 131 9.90 -9.76 5.00
CA ALA A 131 10.32 -10.17 6.34
C ALA A 131 11.71 -10.83 6.34
N ASN A 132 12.41 -10.68 7.47
CA ASN A 132 13.70 -11.33 7.74
C ASN A 132 14.76 -11.10 6.64
N ARG A 133 14.62 -10.00 5.89
CA ARG A 133 15.51 -9.64 4.79
C ARG A 133 16.41 -8.47 5.18
N CYS A 134 17.69 -8.55 4.81
CA CYS A 134 18.62 -7.44 4.84
C CYS A 134 18.68 -6.80 3.45
N PHE A 135 18.70 -5.48 3.42
CA PHE A 135 18.83 -4.70 2.18
C PHE A 135 20.22 -4.10 2.09
N GLU A 136 20.88 -4.30 0.96
CA GLU A 136 22.24 -3.80 0.73
C GLU A 136 22.29 -2.28 0.65
N ASN A 137 21.32 -1.67 -0.04
CA ASN A 137 21.26 -0.24 -0.31
C ASN A 137 19.82 0.18 -0.70
N TYR A 138 19.63 1.47 -0.92
CA TYR A 138 18.34 2.05 -1.34
C TYR A 138 17.77 1.40 -2.60
N LYS A 139 18.60 1.12 -3.61
CA LYS A 139 18.16 0.49 -4.86
C LYS A 139 17.61 -0.93 -4.63
N ASP A 140 18.25 -1.69 -3.73
CA ASP A 140 17.75 -3.01 -3.35
C ASP A 140 16.41 -2.91 -2.60
N ILE A 141 16.23 -1.90 -1.74
CA ILE A 141 14.93 -1.62 -1.08
C ILE A 141 13.87 -1.38 -2.15
N VAL A 142 14.10 -0.45 -3.07
CA VAL A 142 13.14 -0.10 -4.14
C VAL A 142 12.78 -1.32 -4.98
N ASN A 143 13.78 -2.06 -5.48
CA ASN A 143 13.56 -3.25 -6.30
C ASN A 143 12.75 -4.32 -5.55
N SER A 144 13.07 -4.53 -4.28
CA SER A 144 12.40 -5.53 -3.45
C SER A 144 10.95 -5.17 -3.18
N VAL A 145 10.68 -3.89 -2.91
CA VAL A 145 9.33 -3.37 -2.66
C VAL A 145 8.50 -3.44 -3.94
N CYS A 146 9.05 -3.03 -5.10
CA CYS A 146 8.38 -3.14 -6.39
C CYS A 146 8.04 -4.61 -6.73
N ASN A 147 8.99 -5.53 -6.57
CA ASN A 147 8.77 -6.95 -6.83
C ASN A 147 7.72 -7.55 -5.88
N ALA A 148 7.73 -7.16 -4.61
CA ALA A 148 6.75 -7.60 -3.63
C ALA A 148 5.35 -7.12 -4.00
N TRP A 149 5.21 -5.83 -4.36
CA TRP A 149 3.94 -5.25 -4.80
C TRP A 149 3.42 -5.92 -6.08
N ASN A 150 4.26 -6.04 -7.10
CA ASN A 150 3.87 -6.69 -8.35
C ASN A 150 3.41 -8.12 -8.12
N SER A 151 4.16 -8.90 -7.32
CA SER A 151 3.76 -10.25 -6.95
C SER A 151 2.43 -10.30 -6.16
N PHE A 152 2.12 -9.29 -5.38
CA PHE A 152 0.81 -9.18 -4.72
C PHE A 152 -0.30 -8.94 -5.74
N CYS A 153 -0.08 -8.05 -6.70
CA CYS A 153 -1.06 -7.62 -7.70
C CYS A 153 -1.31 -8.64 -8.82
N GLU A 154 -0.43 -9.64 -9.02
CA GLU A 154 -0.60 -10.70 -10.03
C GLU A 154 -1.92 -11.45 -9.91
N ASP A 155 -2.48 -11.53 -8.70
CA ASP A 155 -3.75 -12.19 -8.42
C ASP A 155 -4.78 -11.19 -7.89
N LYS A 156 -5.67 -10.74 -8.77
CA LYS A 156 -6.77 -9.83 -8.42
C LYS A 156 -7.71 -10.40 -7.36
N ARG A 157 -7.88 -11.73 -7.31
CA ARG A 157 -8.71 -12.39 -6.29
C ARG A 157 -8.06 -12.28 -4.91
N ARG A 158 -6.73 -12.31 -4.85
CA ARG A 158 -5.99 -12.06 -3.60
C ARG A 158 -6.25 -10.65 -3.09
N VAL A 159 -6.15 -9.63 -3.97
CA VAL A 159 -6.44 -8.23 -3.62
C VAL A 159 -7.84 -8.13 -3.05
N GLN A 160 -8.83 -8.68 -3.76
CA GLN A 160 -10.24 -8.65 -3.33
C GLN A 160 -10.44 -9.36 -1.99
N SER A 161 -9.96 -10.61 -1.84
CA SER A 161 -10.22 -11.41 -0.64
C SER A 161 -9.50 -10.87 0.61
N LEU A 162 -8.27 -10.38 0.45
CA LEU A 162 -7.48 -9.85 1.56
C LEU A 162 -8.05 -8.53 2.08
N CYS A 163 -8.48 -7.65 1.17
CA CYS A 163 -9.00 -6.32 1.50
C CYS A 163 -10.51 -6.31 1.77
N PHE A 164 -11.21 -7.42 1.52
CA PHE A 164 -12.65 -7.49 1.74
C PHE A 164 -13.00 -7.27 3.22
N ARG A 165 -14.04 -6.47 3.45
CA ARG A 165 -14.73 -6.30 4.73
C ARG A 165 -16.23 -6.25 4.46
N ASP A 166 -17.06 -6.72 5.38
CA ASP A 166 -18.53 -6.74 5.18
C ASP A 166 -19.07 -5.34 4.86
N TRP A 167 -18.54 -4.33 5.51
CA TRP A 167 -18.93 -2.93 5.28
C TRP A 167 -18.42 -2.35 3.95
N THR A 168 -17.48 -3.00 3.25
CA THR A 168 -17.02 -2.56 1.92
C THR A 168 -17.94 -3.00 0.80
N ARG A 169 -18.98 -3.78 1.08
CA ARG A 169 -20.01 -4.11 0.09
C ARG A 169 -20.72 -2.83 -0.31
N LEU A 170 -20.45 -2.39 -1.53
CA LEU A 170 -21.28 -1.37 -2.14
C LEU A 170 -22.64 -2.02 -2.45
N VAL A 171 -23.68 -1.52 -1.83
CA VAL A 171 -25.03 -1.90 -2.19
C VAL A 171 -25.22 -1.48 -3.65
N SER A 172 -25.38 -2.47 -4.52
CA SER A 172 -25.61 -2.29 -5.95
C SER A 172 -27.03 -1.75 -6.21
#